data_f61a19e6252d881657c53e1e60e4b2c7
#
_entry.id   f61a19e6252d881657c53e1e60e4b2c7
#
_cell.length_a   1.000
_cell.length_b   1.000
_cell.length_c   1.000
_cell.angle_alpha   90.00
_cell.angle_beta   90.00
_cell.angle_gamma   90.00
#
_symmetry.space_group_name_H-M   'P 1'
#
loop_
_entity.id
_entity.type
_entity.pdbx_description
1 polymer ?
#
loop_
_entity_poly.entity_id
_entity_poly.type
_entity_poly.pdbx_seq_one_letter_code
_entity_poly.pdbx_strand_id
1 'polypeptide(L)'
;MKVLKKALLLAAVGGSLYATAASAEQVNLTWQMWTGSETDTKSWQHLAEMVTAKYPDIKVTLTTTGWVDYWTRLPVLAASGQLADIVSMQSLRMPNFYSLLEPLNDRIEADKFDVGAFTPSIIGGMSVDKQLYGLPYDVGPWVIYYNQDALEAAGVPLPKPGWTLAEFTDAAKKLTKDGKYGFGITPTNYSVLAAAWGDKYVNDAGALDLTSASAVAAADRLIGFAAKDKVAPLVPSGGADPGDVVQGRFNSGNVAMYIDGPWSIIGMKDQAKFKIGLTTLPRDEGELSAVTAGSGFGISTTSKNKDAAWKAIQVLTSSEALSYLAEQGRALPARTASQSAWYKVAAKDITNGGEAIDYSLAHSVPYVITNNWAAVENLFNQYFPPAFAGSADPKQTMESIQSLAQE
;
A
#
# COMPACT_ATOMS: atom_id res chain seq x y z
N MET A 1 -10.94 -35.91 -96.99
CA MET A 1 -11.96 -35.10 -96.29
C MET A 1 -11.90 -35.54 -94.82
N LYS A 2 -11.13 -34.79 -93.95
CA LYS A 2 -11.08 -35.07 -92.52
C LYS A 2 -11.17 -33.70 -91.76
N VAL A 3 -12.22 -33.59 -91.01
CA VAL A 3 -12.53 -32.35 -90.24
C VAL A 3 -11.76 -32.42 -88.91
N LEU A 4 -10.91 -31.46 -88.69
CA LEU A 4 -10.19 -31.29 -87.42
C LEU A 4 -11.10 -30.53 -86.42
N LYS A 5 -11.43 -31.16 -85.31
CA LYS A 5 -12.04 -30.49 -84.16
C LYS A 5 -10.94 -29.91 -83.26
N LYS A 6 -10.91 -28.60 -83.09
CA LYS A 6 -10.12 -27.93 -82.08
C LYS A 6 -10.87 -27.97 -80.72
N ALA A 7 -10.26 -28.54 -79.69
CA ALA A 7 -10.74 -28.43 -78.32
C ALA A 7 -10.04 -27.26 -77.66
N LEU A 8 -10.82 -26.29 -77.13
CA LEU A 8 -10.33 -25.24 -76.27
C LEU A 8 -10.26 -25.78 -74.83
N LEU A 9 -9.06 -25.80 -74.24
CA LEU A 9 -8.87 -25.97 -72.82
C LEU A 9 -8.99 -24.59 -72.16
N LEU A 10 -10.04 -24.37 -71.30
CA LEU A 10 -10.06 -23.26 -70.33
C LEU A 10 -9.27 -23.70 -69.12
N ALA A 11 -8.14 -23.05 -68.86
CA ALA A 11 -7.42 -23.13 -67.60
C ALA A 11 -8.04 -22.16 -66.60
N ALA A 12 -8.78 -22.68 -65.61
CA ALA A 12 -9.25 -21.90 -64.47
C ALA A 12 -8.07 -21.68 -63.52
N VAL A 13 -7.53 -20.48 -63.48
CA VAL A 13 -6.55 -20.06 -62.47
C VAL A 13 -7.31 -19.75 -61.21
N GLY A 14 -7.37 -20.73 -60.28
CA GLY A 14 -7.85 -20.53 -58.92
C GLY A 14 -6.83 -19.73 -58.12
N GLY A 15 -6.97 -18.43 -58.05
CA GLY A 15 -6.19 -17.59 -57.16
C GLY A 15 -6.63 -17.82 -55.70
N SER A 16 -5.87 -18.62 -54.96
CA SER A 16 -6.02 -18.74 -53.52
C SER A 16 -5.54 -17.43 -52.88
N LEU A 17 -6.46 -16.61 -52.47
CA LEU A 17 -6.19 -15.45 -51.59
C LEU A 17 -5.76 -16.02 -50.21
N TYR A 18 -4.48 -16.21 -50.02
CA TYR A 18 -3.94 -16.31 -48.66
C TYR A 18 -4.09 -14.93 -48.04
N ALA A 19 -5.12 -14.78 -47.21
CA ALA A 19 -5.18 -13.70 -46.25
C ALA A 19 -4.00 -13.91 -45.28
N THR A 20 -2.87 -13.24 -45.52
CA THR A 20 -1.84 -13.08 -44.51
C THR A 20 -2.50 -12.33 -43.36
N ALA A 21 -2.89 -13.06 -42.30
CA ALA A 21 -3.18 -12.43 -41.03
C ALA A 21 -1.90 -11.66 -40.66
N ALA A 22 -1.94 -10.33 -40.78
CA ALA A 22 -0.88 -9.50 -40.25
C ALA A 22 -0.77 -9.85 -38.76
N SER A 23 0.26 -10.58 -38.39
CA SER A 23 0.60 -10.77 -36.99
C SER A 23 0.81 -9.37 -36.44
N ALA A 24 -0.08 -8.94 -35.53
CA ALA A 24 0.12 -7.69 -34.82
C ALA A 24 1.54 -7.73 -34.22
N GLU A 25 2.30 -6.66 -34.41
CA GLU A 25 3.67 -6.58 -33.85
C GLU A 25 3.59 -6.75 -32.34
N GLN A 26 4.33 -7.70 -31.79
CA GLN A 26 4.31 -7.98 -30.35
C GLN A 26 4.85 -6.79 -29.57
N VAL A 27 4.05 -6.24 -28.69
CA VAL A 27 4.44 -5.17 -27.76
C VAL A 27 4.99 -5.80 -26.48
N ASN A 28 6.23 -5.48 -26.14
CA ASN A 28 6.84 -5.90 -24.89
C ASN A 28 6.78 -4.74 -23.90
N LEU A 29 5.97 -4.88 -22.85
CA LEU A 29 5.87 -3.95 -21.74
C LEU A 29 6.79 -4.38 -20.60
N THR A 30 7.37 -3.42 -19.93
CA THR A 30 8.09 -3.61 -18.67
C THR A 30 7.21 -3.14 -17.51
N TRP A 31 7.23 -3.89 -16.40
CA TRP A 31 6.53 -3.56 -15.17
C TRP A 31 7.45 -3.72 -13.97
N GLN A 32 7.55 -2.66 -13.14
CA GLN A 32 8.29 -2.67 -11.89
C GLN A 32 7.32 -2.73 -10.70
N MET A 33 7.59 -3.67 -9.78
CA MET A 33 6.78 -3.90 -8.59
C MET A 33 7.66 -4.22 -7.39
N TRP A 34 7.22 -3.83 -6.20
CA TRP A 34 7.81 -4.33 -4.96
C TRP A 34 7.20 -5.68 -4.56
N THR A 35 7.96 -6.44 -3.78
CA THR A 35 7.53 -7.73 -3.25
C THR A 35 8.13 -7.97 -1.88
N GLY A 36 7.38 -8.66 -1.01
CA GLY A 36 7.82 -9.06 0.32
C GLY A 36 8.16 -10.55 0.43
N SER A 37 7.81 -11.35 -0.61
CA SER A 37 8.00 -12.80 -0.57
C SER A 37 7.98 -13.42 -1.98
N GLU A 38 8.39 -14.69 -2.08
CA GLU A 38 8.26 -15.45 -3.32
C GLU A 38 6.79 -15.67 -3.72
N THR A 39 5.92 -15.91 -2.75
CA THR A 39 4.46 -16.06 -2.99
C THR A 39 3.86 -14.78 -3.55
N ASP A 40 4.28 -13.65 -3.02
CA ASP A 40 3.89 -12.33 -3.50
C ASP A 40 4.34 -12.12 -4.96
N THR A 41 5.58 -12.45 -5.26
CA THR A 41 6.13 -12.40 -6.64
C THR A 41 5.32 -13.26 -7.61
N LYS A 42 4.95 -14.47 -7.22
CA LYS A 42 4.11 -15.36 -8.04
C LYS A 42 2.73 -14.77 -8.32
N SER A 43 2.15 -14.08 -7.35
CA SER A 43 0.86 -13.40 -7.54
C SER A 43 0.96 -12.31 -8.60
N TRP A 44 2.01 -11.50 -8.56
CA TRP A 44 2.25 -10.46 -9.57
C TRP A 44 2.56 -11.03 -10.95
N GLN A 45 3.31 -12.14 -11.00
CA GLN A 45 3.59 -12.86 -12.24
C GLN A 45 2.30 -13.35 -12.90
N HIS A 46 1.39 -13.93 -12.11
CA HIS A 46 0.09 -14.36 -12.61
C HIS A 46 -0.72 -13.19 -13.20
N LEU A 47 -0.72 -12.03 -12.56
CA LEU A 47 -1.38 -10.85 -13.11
C LEU A 47 -0.76 -10.42 -14.46
N ALA A 48 0.57 -10.49 -14.60
CA ALA A 48 1.24 -10.22 -15.88
C ALA A 48 0.82 -11.22 -16.98
N GLU A 49 0.66 -12.49 -16.62
CA GLU A 49 0.16 -13.53 -17.53
C GLU A 49 -1.30 -13.29 -17.94
N MET A 50 -2.15 -12.79 -17.05
CA MET A 50 -3.55 -12.42 -17.37
C MET A 50 -3.60 -11.34 -18.47
N VAL A 51 -2.65 -10.39 -18.48
CA VAL A 51 -2.57 -9.37 -19.55
C VAL A 51 -2.33 -10.04 -20.89
N THR A 52 -1.34 -10.95 -20.98
CA THR A 52 -1.02 -11.67 -22.21
C THR A 52 -2.16 -12.61 -22.64
N ALA A 53 -2.86 -13.23 -21.67
CA ALA A 53 -4.03 -14.06 -21.97
C ALA A 53 -5.16 -13.25 -22.61
N LYS A 54 -5.38 -12.01 -22.16
CA LYS A 54 -6.42 -11.13 -22.72
C LYS A 54 -5.98 -10.43 -24.00
N TYR A 55 -4.72 -10.06 -24.11
CA TYR A 55 -4.11 -9.38 -25.25
C TYR A 55 -2.85 -10.15 -25.70
N PRO A 56 -3.00 -11.15 -26.62
CA PRO A 56 -1.87 -12.03 -27.00
C PRO A 56 -0.71 -11.30 -27.67
N ASP A 57 -0.95 -10.10 -28.20
CA ASP A 57 0.05 -9.21 -28.77
C ASP A 57 0.78 -8.36 -27.72
N ILE A 58 0.37 -8.41 -26.44
CA ILE A 58 1.02 -7.68 -25.33
C ILE A 58 1.68 -8.68 -24.39
N LYS A 59 2.99 -8.58 -24.25
CA LYS A 59 3.77 -9.34 -23.27
C LYS A 59 4.24 -8.41 -22.16
N VAL A 60 4.04 -8.78 -20.90
CA VAL A 60 4.51 -8.01 -19.74
C VAL A 60 5.71 -8.72 -19.10
N THR A 61 6.82 -8.01 -19.01
CA THR A 61 8.01 -8.44 -18.28
C THR A 61 8.03 -7.78 -16.91
N LEU A 62 7.78 -8.57 -15.87
CA LEU A 62 7.78 -8.12 -14.48
C LEU A 62 9.20 -8.14 -13.90
N THR A 63 9.58 -7.06 -13.22
CA THR A 63 10.78 -6.99 -12.37
C THR A 63 10.34 -6.64 -10.96
N THR A 64 10.76 -7.43 -9.97
CA THR A 64 10.43 -7.19 -8.55
C THR A 64 11.67 -6.86 -7.73
N THR A 65 11.50 -6.01 -6.72
CA THR A 65 12.51 -5.66 -5.72
C THR A 65 11.86 -5.58 -4.34
N GLY A 66 12.68 -5.57 -3.28
CA GLY A 66 12.18 -5.25 -1.93
C GLY A 66 11.62 -3.83 -1.85
N TRP A 67 10.78 -3.58 -0.85
CA TRP A 67 10.10 -2.29 -0.65
C TRP A 67 11.07 -1.11 -0.60
N VAL A 68 12.08 -1.16 0.26
CA VAL A 68 13.07 -0.06 0.42
C VAL A 68 13.84 0.18 -0.86
N ASP A 69 14.32 -0.91 -1.51
CA ASP A 69 15.07 -0.82 -2.76
C ASP A 69 14.24 -0.23 -3.90
N TYR A 70 12.95 -0.55 -3.96
CA TYR A 70 12.04 0.01 -4.96
C TYR A 70 12.04 1.53 -4.93
N TRP A 71 11.81 2.11 -3.75
CA TRP A 71 11.71 3.56 -3.58
C TRP A 71 13.05 4.28 -3.68
N THR A 72 14.14 3.61 -3.31
CA THR A 72 15.50 4.14 -3.49
C THR A 72 15.90 4.20 -4.97
N ARG A 73 15.49 3.20 -5.75
CA ARG A 73 15.82 3.09 -7.17
C ARG A 73 14.92 3.95 -8.08
N LEU A 74 13.69 4.18 -7.73
CA LEU A 74 12.72 4.87 -8.58
C LEU A 74 13.21 6.23 -9.09
N PRO A 75 13.75 7.14 -8.25
CA PRO A 75 14.30 8.41 -8.73
C PRO A 75 15.51 8.25 -9.66
N VAL A 76 16.36 7.26 -9.39
CA VAL A 76 17.56 6.98 -10.21
C VAL A 76 17.14 6.49 -11.59
N LEU A 77 16.18 5.58 -11.66
CA LEU A 77 15.64 5.07 -12.93
C LEU A 77 14.93 6.18 -13.72
N ALA A 78 14.21 7.06 -13.02
CA ALA A 78 13.59 8.23 -13.64
C ALA A 78 14.64 9.16 -14.26
N ALA A 79 15.68 9.52 -13.50
CA ALA A 79 16.74 10.41 -13.96
C ALA A 79 17.54 9.82 -15.13
N SER A 80 17.69 8.49 -15.20
CA SER A 80 18.39 7.79 -16.30
C SER A 80 17.50 7.45 -17.48
N GLY A 81 16.20 7.76 -17.46
CA GLY A 81 15.24 7.41 -18.50
C GLY A 81 14.97 5.90 -18.61
N GLN A 82 15.16 5.15 -17.52
CA GLN A 82 15.00 3.70 -17.43
C GLN A 82 13.77 3.26 -16.64
N LEU A 83 12.79 4.13 -16.49
CA LEU A 83 11.52 3.74 -15.89
C LEU A 83 10.84 2.65 -16.72
N ALA A 84 10.20 1.71 -16.05
CA ALA A 84 9.33 0.74 -16.70
C ALA A 84 8.12 1.42 -17.35
N ASP A 85 7.49 0.75 -18.34
CA ASP A 85 6.25 1.24 -18.97
C ASP A 85 5.12 1.35 -17.94
N ILE A 86 5.02 0.36 -17.01
CA ILE A 86 4.08 0.33 -15.90
C ILE A 86 4.86 0.53 -14.60
N VAL A 87 4.52 1.58 -13.87
CA VAL A 87 5.12 1.95 -12.59
C VAL A 87 4.11 1.70 -11.48
N SER A 88 4.48 0.88 -10.50
CA SER A 88 3.68 0.72 -9.30
C SER A 88 3.86 1.91 -8.37
N MET A 89 2.78 2.44 -7.84
CA MET A 89 2.78 3.66 -7.04
C MET A 89 1.94 3.50 -5.78
N GLN A 90 2.49 3.93 -4.64
CA GLN A 90 1.75 4.04 -3.39
C GLN A 90 1.09 5.41 -3.27
N SER A 91 -0.12 5.48 -2.71
CA SER A 91 -0.86 6.73 -2.55
C SER A 91 -0.09 7.79 -1.76
N LEU A 92 0.64 7.38 -0.71
CA LEU A 92 1.43 8.30 0.12
C LEU A 92 2.70 8.82 -0.58
N ARG A 93 3.02 8.31 -1.73
CA ARG A 93 4.17 8.74 -2.53
C ARG A 93 3.74 9.41 -3.84
N MET A 94 2.43 9.33 -4.14
CA MET A 94 1.87 9.95 -5.35
C MET A 94 2.21 11.45 -5.46
N PRO A 95 2.08 12.29 -4.42
CA PRO A 95 2.45 13.71 -4.53
C PRO A 95 3.90 13.98 -4.90
N ASN A 96 4.82 13.07 -4.55
CA ASN A 96 6.24 13.21 -4.86
C ASN A 96 6.60 12.74 -6.28
N PHE A 97 5.82 11.81 -6.83
CA PHE A 97 6.21 11.07 -8.04
C PHE A 97 5.19 11.15 -9.19
N TYR A 98 4.05 11.86 -9.02
CA TYR A 98 3.03 11.95 -10.07
C TYR A 98 3.58 12.49 -11.38
N SER A 99 4.59 13.37 -11.36
CA SER A 99 5.22 13.92 -12.55
C SER A 99 5.96 12.85 -13.41
N LEU A 100 6.20 11.68 -12.87
CA LEU A 100 6.74 10.53 -13.60
C LEU A 100 5.67 9.75 -14.36
N LEU A 101 4.38 10.03 -14.09
CA LEU A 101 3.24 9.28 -14.58
C LEU A 101 2.38 10.13 -15.52
N GLU A 102 1.74 9.47 -16.48
CA GLU A 102 0.74 10.07 -17.35
C GLU A 102 -0.57 10.28 -16.58
N PRO A 103 -1.25 11.42 -16.75
CA PRO A 103 -2.62 11.57 -16.28
C PRO A 103 -3.55 10.63 -17.06
N LEU A 104 -4.49 9.99 -16.37
CA LEU A 104 -5.34 8.95 -16.94
C LEU A 104 -6.75 9.45 -17.36
N ASN A 105 -7.12 10.69 -17.00
CA ASN A 105 -8.49 11.20 -17.15
C ASN A 105 -9.01 11.10 -18.60
N ASP A 106 -8.22 11.51 -19.59
CA ASP A 106 -8.63 11.46 -21.00
C ASP A 106 -8.88 10.01 -21.46
N ARG A 107 -8.07 9.06 -21.00
CA ARG A 107 -8.21 7.62 -21.30
C ARG A 107 -9.45 7.03 -20.63
N ILE A 108 -9.69 7.43 -19.37
CA ILE A 108 -10.88 7.04 -18.60
C ILE A 108 -12.15 7.51 -19.30
N GLU A 109 -12.18 8.77 -19.78
CA GLU A 109 -13.32 9.33 -20.51
C GLU A 109 -13.53 8.64 -21.85
N ALA A 110 -12.46 8.45 -22.63
CA ALA A 110 -12.52 7.82 -23.96
C ALA A 110 -13.06 6.39 -23.89
N ASP A 111 -12.59 5.61 -22.94
CA ASP A 111 -12.99 4.20 -22.75
C ASP A 111 -14.22 4.03 -21.85
N LYS A 112 -14.76 5.13 -21.29
CA LYS A 112 -15.84 5.11 -20.29
C LYS A 112 -15.53 4.15 -19.14
N PHE A 113 -14.26 4.17 -18.69
CA PHE A 113 -13.80 3.29 -17.63
C PHE A 113 -14.47 3.65 -16.29
N ASP A 114 -15.08 2.64 -15.64
CA ASP A 114 -15.81 2.85 -14.40
C ASP A 114 -14.86 3.00 -13.20
N VAL A 115 -14.51 4.25 -12.89
CA VAL A 115 -13.74 4.64 -11.69
C VAL A 115 -14.59 4.52 -10.43
N GLY A 116 -15.92 4.63 -10.54
CA GLY A 116 -16.86 4.51 -9.40
C GLY A 116 -16.91 3.11 -8.78
N ALA A 117 -16.38 2.09 -9.49
CA ALA A 117 -16.25 0.73 -8.95
C ALA A 117 -15.17 0.60 -7.86
N PHE A 118 -14.34 1.61 -7.67
CA PHE A 118 -13.25 1.62 -6.68
C PHE A 118 -13.64 2.40 -5.42
N THR A 119 -13.01 2.07 -4.31
CA THR A 119 -13.17 2.80 -3.04
C THR A 119 -12.76 4.27 -3.22
N PRO A 120 -13.63 5.25 -2.89
CA PRO A 120 -13.36 6.66 -3.19
C PRO A 120 -12.09 7.22 -2.54
N SER A 121 -11.75 6.79 -1.32
CA SER A 121 -10.57 7.29 -0.59
C SER A 121 -9.27 6.97 -1.34
N ILE A 122 -9.16 5.80 -1.98
CA ILE A 122 -7.94 5.45 -2.72
C ILE A 122 -7.89 6.10 -4.10
N ILE A 123 -9.02 6.36 -4.75
CA ILE A 123 -9.05 7.20 -5.96
C ILE A 123 -8.51 8.59 -5.64
N GLY A 124 -8.93 9.19 -4.52
CA GLY A 124 -8.34 10.44 -4.02
C GLY A 124 -6.84 10.33 -3.80
N GLY A 125 -6.37 9.25 -3.16
CA GLY A 125 -4.96 9.01 -2.89
C GLY A 125 -4.09 8.77 -4.13
N MET A 126 -4.69 8.37 -5.26
CA MET A 126 -4.02 8.20 -6.56
C MET A 126 -4.14 9.45 -7.46
N SER A 127 -4.72 10.52 -6.95
CA SER A 127 -4.96 11.76 -7.69
C SER A 127 -4.14 12.93 -7.13
N VAL A 128 -3.69 13.81 -8.02
CA VAL A 128 -3.08 15.11 -7.70
C VAL A 128 -3.78 16.15 -8.56
N ASP A 129 -4.19 17.27 -7.99
CA ASP A 129 -4.89 18.36 -8.69
C ASP A 129 -6.07 17.88 -9.54
N LYS A 130 -6.87 16.94 -9.01
CA LYS A 130 -8.03 16.31 -9.69
C LYS A 130 -7.67 15.45 -10.90
N GLN A 131 -6.43 15.20 -11.18
CA GLN A 131 -5.96 14.26 -12.19
C GLN A 131 -5.61 12.92 -11.53
N LEU A 132 -6.14 11.83 -12.07
CA LEU A 132 -5.80 10.47 -11.63
C LEU A 132 -4.54 10.00 -12.36
N TYR A 133 -3.53 9.55 -11.63
CA TYR A 133 -2.24 9.10 -12.18
C TYR A 133 -2.02 7.59 -12.06
N GLY A 134 -2.88 6.89 -11.36
CA GLY A 134 -2.79 5.43 -11.21
C GLY A 134 -4.15 4.79 -10.94
N LEU A 135 -4.40 3.61 -11.54
CA LEU A 135 -5.55 2.78 -11.18
C LEU A 135 -5.20 1.95 -9.94
N PRO A 136 -5.97 2.04 -8.85
CA PRO A 136 -5.63 1.36 -7.62
C PRO A 136 -5.90 -0.14 -7.69
N TYR A 137 -5.04 -0.96 -7.06
CA TYR A 137 -5.30 -2.39 -6.87
C TYR A 137 -5.72 -2.73 -5.44
N ASP A 138 -5.23 -2.00 -4.43
CA ASP A 138 -5.59 -2.21 -3.04
C ASP A 138 -5.99 -0.92 -2.33
N VAL A 139 -6.60 -1.11 -1.18
CA VAL A 139 -6.88 -0.08 -0.19
C VAL A 139 -6.81 -0.73 1.19
N GLY A 140 -6.30 -0.04 2.19
CA GLY A 140 -6.29 -0.56 3.55
C GLY A 140 -6.12 0.53 4.58
N PRO A 141 -6.91 0.47 5.67
CA PRO A 141 -6.68 1.29 6.85
C PRO A 141 -5.50 0.74 7.64
N TRP A 142 -4.80 1.62 8.38
CA TRP A 142 -3.97 1.15 9.46
C TRP A 142 -4.82 0.64 10.61
N VAL A 143 -4.40 -0.49 11.20
CA VAL A 143 -5.06 -1.19 12.30
C VAL A 143 -4.03 -1.62 13.34
N ILE A 144 -4.50 -2.03 14.51
CA ILE A 144 -3.69 -2.70 15.51
C ILE A 144 -3.82 -4.21 15.33
N TYR A 145 -2.70 -4.86 15.13
CA TYR A 145 -2.56 -6.31 15.28
C TYR A 145 -2.27 -6.65 16.74
N TYR A 146 -2.92 -7.67 17.29
CA TYR A 146 -2.65 -8.11 18.65
C TYR A 146 -2.48 -9.63 18.76
N ASN A 147 -1.61 -10.04 19.67
CA ASN A 147 -1.43 -11.42 20.06
C ASN A 147 -2.53 -11.78 21.07
N GLN A 148 -3.57 -12.49 20.62
CA GLN A 148 -4.72 -12.85 21.46
C GLN A 148 -4.29 -13.70 22.64
N ASP A 149 -3.41 -14.69 22.44
CA ASP A 149 -2.97 -15.58 23.52
C ASP A 149 -2.24 -14.81 24.64
N ALA A 150 -1.48 -13.76 24.27
CA ALA A 150 -0.81 -12.89 25.24
C ALA A 150 -1.81 -12.03 26.04
N LEU A 151 -2.85 -11.50 25.38
CA LEU A 151 -3.91 -10.73 26.04
C LEU A 151 -4.67 -11.62 27.02
N GLU A 152 -5.09 -12.81 26.59
CA GLU A 152 -5.80 -13.79 27.44
C GLU A 152 -4.96 -14.20 28.66
N ALA A 153 -3.66 -14.53 28.46
CA ALA A 153 -2.74 -14.88 29.54
C ALA A 153 -2.47 -13.74 30.53
N ALA A 154 -2.62 -12.49 30.10
CA ALA A 154 -2.48 -11.31 30.95
C ALA A 154 -3.82 -10.85 31.58
N GLY A 155 -4.93 -11.52 31.30
CA GLY A 155 -6.26 -11.12 31.75
C GLY A 155 -6.71 -9.78 31.16
N VAL A 156 -6.21 -9.42 29.96
CA VAL A 156 -6.61 -8.22 29.22
C VAL A 156 -7.79 -8.56 28.33
N PRO A 157 -8.93 -7.85 28.44
CA PRO A 157 -10.03 -8.05 27.51
C PRO A 157 -9.61 -7.86 26.07
N LEU A 158 -10.16 -8.67 25.15
CA LEU A 158 -9.91 -8.47 23.71
C LEU A 158 -10.47 -7.11 23.27
N PRO A 159 -9.64 -6.29 22.62
CA PRO A 159 -10.05 -4.94 22.24
C PRO A 159 -11.12 -4.98 21.14
N LYS A 160 -12.13 -4.12 21.27
CA LYS A 160 -13.18 -3.94 20.27
C LYS A 160 -12.82 -2.76 19.35
N PRO A 161 -13.31 -2.76 18.09
CA PRO A 161 -13.22 -1.59 17.24
C PRO A 161 -13.75 -0.33 17.93
N GLY A 162 -13.05 0.80 17.77
CA GLY A 162 -13.41 2.06 18.42
C GLY A 162 -12.96 2.21 19.87
N TRP A 163 -12.09 1.33 20.36
CA TRP A 163 -11.53 1.45 21.71
C TRP A 163 -10.75 2.75 21.92
N THR A 164 -10.60 3.13 23.20
CA THR A 164 -9.99 4.38 23.59
C THR A 164 -8.47 4.28 23.78
N LEU A 165 -7.81 5.43 23.74
CA LEU A 165 -6.38 5.53 24.06
C LEU A 165 -6.08 5.09 25.51
N ALA A 166 -7.00 5.34 26.44
CA ALA A 166 -6.85 4.88 27.82
C ALA A 166 -6.88 3.34 27.93
N GLU A 167 -7.86 2.69 27.26
CA GLU A 167 -7.95 1.22 27.19
C GLU A 167 -6.71 0.61 26.54
N PHE A 168 -6.24 1.21 25.47
CA PHE A 168 -5.00 0.80 24.77
C PHE A 168 -3.79 0.89 25.69
N THR A 169 -3.62 2.03 26.38
CA THR A 169 -2.48 2.27 27.26
C THR A 169 -2.47 1.32 28.44
N ASP A 170 -3.63 1.07 29.03
CA ASP A 170 -3.78 0.10 30.13
C ASP A 170 -3.45 -1.33 29.68
N ALA A 171 -3.92 -1.73 28.50
CA ALA A 171 -3.59 -3.01 27.89
C ALA A 171 -2.07 -3.13 27.66
N ALA A 172 -1.46 -2.12 27.05
CA ALA A 172 -0.02 -2.10 26.77
C ALA A 172 0.81 -2.24 28.06
N LYS A 173 0.43 -1.54 29.14
CA LYS A 173 1.09 -1.65 30.46
C LYS A 173 0.97 -3.06 31.07
N LYS A 174 -0.22 -3.66 31.04
CA LYS A 174 -0.45 -5.02 31.55
C LYS A 174 0.32 -6.10 30.78
N LEU A 175 0.50 -5.88 29.48
CA LEU A 175 1.22 -6.80 28.58
C LEU A 175 2.75 -6.64 28.66
N THR A 176 3.23 -5.54 29.26
CA THR A 176 4.68 -5.29 29.40
C THR A 176 5.21 -5.94 30.66
N LYS A 177 5.77 -7.14 30.52
CA LYS A 177 6.34 -7.93 31.60
C LYS A 177 7.30 -8.99 31.07
N ASP A 178 8.18 -9.49 31.92
CA ASP A 178 9.08 -10.63 31.64
C ASP A 178 9.94 -10.42 30.37
N GLY A 179 10.40 -9.19 30.12
CA GLY A 179 11.20 -8.82 28.95
C GLY A 179 10.42 -8.68 27.65
N LYS A 180 9.08 -8.80 27.71
CA LYS A 180 8.18 -8.55 26.59
C LYS A 180 7.54 -7.18 26.71
N TYR A 181 7.09 -6.65 25.59
CA TYR A 181 6.50 -5.32 25.49
C TYR A 181 5.05 -5.38 25.02
N GLY A 182 4.21 -4.51 25.55
CA GLY A 182 2.79 -4.43 25.17
C GLY A 182 2.57 -3.84 23.80
N PHE A 183 3.45 -2.95 23.36
CA PHE A 183 3.29 -2.26 22.07
C PHE A 183 4.61 -2.11 21.32
N GLY A 184 4.58 -2.26 20.01
CA GLY A 184 5.68 -1.98 19.13
C GLY A 184 5.41 -0.70 18.32
N ILE A 185 6.35 0.25 18.37
CA ILE A 185 6.23 1.53 17.69
C ILE A 185 7.36 1.76 16.70
N THR A 186 7.05 2.49 15.64
CA THR A 186 8.03 3.05 14.71
C THR A 186 7.92 4.58 14.70
N PRO A 187 8.97 5.30 14.29
CA PRO A 187 8.90 6.75 14.12
C PRO A 187 7.77 7.21 13.20
N THR A 188 7.50 6.48 12.13
CA THR A 188 6.45 6.80 11.15
C THR A 188 5.04 6.54 11.66
N ASN A 189 4.85 5.85 12.78
CA ASN A 189 3.55 5.75 13.44
C ASN A 189 3.03 7.11 13.94
N TYR A 190 3.90 8.13 14.03
CA TYR A 190 3.53 9.47 14.45
C TYR A 190 2.32 10.01 13.67
N SER A 191 2.42 10.08 12.36
CA SER A 191 1.38 10.68 11.53
C SER A 191 0.07 9.85 11.50
N VAL A 192 0.21 8.51 11.54
CA VAL A 192 -0.94 7.60 11.59
C VAL A 192 -1.72 7.77 12.90
N LEU A 193 -1.02 7.83 14.03
CA LEU A 193 -1.63 7.98 15.35
C LEU A 193 -2.11 9.41 15.59
N ALA A 194 -1.37 10.42 15.15
CA ALA A 194 -1.80 11.82 15.22
C ALA A 194 -3.16 12.00 14.52
N ALA A 195 -3.30 11.44 13.29
CA ALA A 195 -4.56 11.48 12.58
C ALA A 195 -5.68 10.75 13.34
N ALA A 196 -5.39 9.55 13.88
CA ALA A 196 -6.36 8.76 14.66
C ALA A 196 -6.84 9.49 15.93
N TRP A 197 -6.01 10.33 16.50
CA TRP A 197 -6.33 11.16 17.67
C TRP A 197 -6.97 12.52 17.32
N GLY A 198 -7.09 12.82 16.02
CA GLY A 198 -7.61 14.11 15.54
C GLY A 198 -6.60 15.25 15.60
N ASP A 199 -5.31 14.93 15.80
CA ASP A 199 -4.23 15.90 15.83
C ASP A 199 -3.81 16.30 14.40
N LYS A 200 -3.39 17.57 14.24
CA LYS A 200 -2.93 18.12 12.97
C LYS A 200 -1.42 18.30 12.98
N TYR A 201 -0.78 17.88 11.91
CA TYR A 201 0.65 18.09 11.61
C TYR A 201 0.88 18.76 10.26
N VAL A 202 -0.22 19.14 9.60
CA VAL A 202 -0.27 19.95 8.38
C VAL A 202 -1.29 21.06 8.64
N ASN A 203 -0.96 22.30 8.32
CA ASN A 203 -1.84 23.44 8.50
C ASN A 203 -2.93 23.53 7.43
N ASP A 204 -3.86 24.46 7.58
CA ASP A 204 -4.99 24.63 6.68
C ASP A 204 -4.57 25.04 5.24
N ALA A 205 -3.33 25.50 5.04
CA ALA A 205 -2.76 25.78 3.72
C ALA A 205 -2.07 24.55 3.08
N GLY A 206 -2.10 23.38 3.75
CA GLY A 206 -1.47 22.15 3.27
C GLY A 206 0.05 22.08 3.51
N ALA A 207 0.61 23.02 4.29
CA ALA A 207 2.03 23.00 4.62
C ALA A 207 2.30 22.23 5.91
N LEU A 208 3.48 21.60 6.01
CA LEU A 208 3.94 20.91 7.21
C LEU A 208 3.96 21.87 8.41
N ASP A 209 3.39 21.45 9.52
CA ASP A 209 3.35 22.20 10.78
C ASP A 209 3.54 21.25 11.98
N LEU A 210 4.79 20.89 12.21
CA LEU A 210 5.20 20.00 13.30
C LEU A 210 5.39 20.74 14.62
N THR A 211 5.33 22.07 14.61
CA THR A 211 5.58 22.91 15.80
C THR A 211 4.30 23.41 16.46
N SER A 212 3.15 23.14 15.86
CA SER A 212 1.85 23.43 16.50
C SER A 212 1.67 22.66 17.80
N ALA A 213 0.86 23.22 18.70
CA ALA A 213 0.57 22.55 19.97
C ALA A 213 -0.01 21.14 19.78
N SER A 214 -0.85 20.94 18.77
CA SER A 214 -1.45 19.66 18.41
C SER A 214 -0.37 18.65 17.94
N ALA A 215 0.48 19.05 17.01
CA ALA A 215 1.55 18.19 16.50
C ALA A 215 2.53 17.76 17.60
N VAL A 216 2.93 18.70 18.46
CA VAL A 216 3.83 18.42 19.59
C VAL A 216 3.15 17.50 20.62
N ALA A 217 1.86 17.69 20.90
CA ALA A 217 1.12 16.81 21.82
C ALA A 217 1.04 15.38 21.31
N ALA A 218 0.79 15.18 20.01
CA ALA A 218 0.82 13.86 19.41
C ALA A 218 2.20 13.20 19.49
N ALA A 219 3.29 13.98 19.26
CA ALA A 219 4.65 13.48 19.41
C ALA A 219 4.97 13.08 20.84
N ASP A 220 4.60 13.91 21.83
CA ASP A 220 4.82 13.59 23.25
C ASP A 220 4.09 12.32 23.68
N ARG A 221 2.86 12.09 23.19
CA ARG A 221 2.12 10.85 23.44
C ARG A 221 2.82 9.63 22.83
N LEU A 222 3.20 9.68 21.55
CA LEU A 222 3.89 8.57 20.89
C LEU A 222 5.22 8.26 21.58
N ILE A 223 6.05 9.29 21.81
CA ILE A 223 7.34 9.16 22.48
C ILE A 223 7.15 8.62 23.90
N GLY A 224 6.07 9.06 24.57
CA GLY A 224 5.71 8.64 25.92
C GLY A 224 5.57 7.12 26.08
N PHE A 225 5.10 6.38 25.09
CA PHE A 225 4.99 4.92 25.15
C PHE A 225 6.37 4.26 25.37
N ALA A 226 7.44 4.77 24.78
CA ALA A 226 8.78 4.24 24.98
C ALA A 226 9.50 4.94 26.14
N ALA A 227 9.52 6.29 26.17
CA ALA A 227 10.32 7.07 27.10
C ALA A 227 9.76 7.09 28.52
N LYS A 228 8.43 7.21 28.68
CA LYS A 228 7.75 7.36 29.99
C LYS A 228 7.16 6.04 30.47
N ASP A 229 6.27 5.46 29.70
CA ASP A 229 5.52 4.26 30.07
C ASP A 229 6.32 2.96 29.94
N LYS A 230 7.41 2.98 29.16
CA LYS A 230 8.28 1.82 28.89
C LYS A 230 7.55 0.60 28.29
N VAL A 231 6.43 0.82 27.60
CA VAL A 231 5.62 -0.24 27.00
C VAL A 231 6.08 -0.64 25.60
N ALA A 232 6.98 0.13 25.01
CA ALA A 232 7.53 -0.13 23.69
C ALA A 232 9.06 -0.30 23.72
N PRO A 233 9.60 -1.30 22.98
CA PRO A 233 11.04 -1.48 22.88
C PRO A 233 11.63 -0.44 21.92
N LEU A 234 12.86 -0.01 22.18
CA LEU A 234 13.58 0.86 21.26
C LEU A 234 13.86 0.13 19.94
N VAL A 235 13.65 0.82 18.83
CA VAL A 235 14.05 0.35 17.49
C VAL A 235 15.45 0.91 17.22
N PRO A 236 16.41 0.09 16.79
CA PRO A 236 17.76 0.54 16.48
C PRO A 236 17.74 1.61 15.39
N SER A 237 18.58 2.64 15.55
CA SER A 237 18.82 3.63 14.51
C SER A 237 19.72 3.05 13.42
N GLY A 238 19.28 3.11 12.17
CA GLY A 238 20.03 2.62 11.00
C GLY A 238 19.90 1.10 10.79
N GLY A 239 20.09 0.66 9.59
CA GLY A 239 20.04 -0.76 9.18
C GLY A 239 18.69 -1.17 8.61
N ALA A 240 18.02 -2.12 9.26
CA ALA A 240 16.74 -2.64 8.79
C ALA A 240 15.60 -1.62 8.91
N ASP A 241 14.58 -1.77 8.06
CA ASP A 241 13.36 -0.97 8.14
C ASP A 241 12.72 -1.11 9.53
N PRO A 242 12.37 0.00 10.22
CA PRO A 242 11.78 -0.07 11.55
C PRO A 242 10.47 -0.88 11.61
N GLY A 243 9.67 -0.85 10.54
CA GLY A 243 8.45 -1.65 10.40
C GLY A 243 8.74 -3.15 10.44
N ASP A 244 9.72 -3.59 9.63
CA ASP A 244 10.14 -5.01 9.57
C ASP A 244 10.67 -5.49 10.92
N VAL A 245 11.42 -4.64 11.63
CA VAL A 245 11.93 -4.96 12.98
C VAL A 245 10.79 -5.16 13.98
N VAL A 246 9.79 -4.26 13.97
CA VAL A 246 8.65 -4.36 14.88
C VAL A 246 7.76 -5.55 14.52
N GLN A 247 7.49 -5.78 13.25
CA GLN A 247 6.74 -6.95 12.77
C GLN A 247 7.42 -8.26 13.18
N GLY A 248 8.74 -8.35 13.03
CA GLY A 248 9.53 -9.53 13.48
C GLY A 248 9.44 -9.77 14.98
N ARG A 249 9.43 -8.69 15.79
CA ARG A 249 9.21 -8.79 17.24
C ARG A 249 7.79 -9.24 17.61
N PHE A 250 6.80 -8.79 16.85
CA PHE A 250 5.42 -9.26 17.01
C PHE A 250 5.32 -10.75 16.66
N ASN A 251 5.79 -11.16 15.49
CA ASN A 251 5.73 -12.56 15.04
C ASN A 251 6.44 -13.52 15.99
N SER A 252 7.50 -13.06 16.68
CA SER A 252 8.20 -13.84 17.74
C SER A 252 7.53 -13.78 19.11
N GLY A 253 6.45 -13.02 19.28
CA GLY A 253 5.73 -12.83 20.55
C GLY A 253 6.47 -11.97 21.58
N ASN A 254 7.48 -11.19 21.18
CA ASN A 254 8.20 -10.25 22.03
C ASN A 254 7.47 -8.88 22.15
N VAL A 255 6.57 -8.60 21.24
CA VAL A 255 5.67 -7.45 21.24
C VAL A 255 4.24 -7.97 21.09
N ALA A 256 3.32 -7.51 21.94
CA ALA A 256 1.96 -8.02 21.98
C ALA A 256 1.00 -7.31 21.01
N MET A 257 1.25 -6.05 20.69
CA MET A 257 0.44 -5.23 19.79
C MET A 257 1.34 -4.38 18.90
N TYR A 258 0.94 -4.17 17.63
CA TYR A 258 1.64 -3.23 16.75
C TYR A 258 0.73 -2.71 15.63
N ILE A 259 1.13 -1.62 14.98
CA ILE A 259 0.38 -0.97 13.90
C ILE A 259 0.86 -1.48 12.55
N ASP A 260 -0.07 -1.93 11.72
CA ASP A 260 0.17 -2.28 10.32
C ASP A 260 -1.17 -2.23 9.53
N GLY A 261 -1.13 -2.60 8.27
CA GLY A 261 -2.32 -2.67 7.42
C GLY A 261 -2.69 -4.10 6.98
N PRO A 262 -3.81 -4.27 6.27
CA PRO A 262 -4.29 -5.58 5.84
C PRO A 262 -3.35 -6.30 4.87
N TRP A 263 -2.39 -5.60 4.27
CA TRP A 263 -1.36 -6.16 3.38
C TRP A 263 -0.39 -7.13 4.06
N SER A 264 -0.25 -7.06 5.39
CA SER A 264 0.69 -7.88 6.17
C SER A 264 0.07 -9.18 6.70
N ILE A 265 -1.24 -9.35 6.63
CA ILE A 265 -1.98 -10.46 7.26
C ILE A 265 -1.42 -11.83 6.87
N ILE A 266 -1.16 -12.07 5.58
CA ILE A 266 -0.72 -13.38 5.11
C ILE A 266 0.65 -13.73 5.66
N GLY A 267 1.60 -12.81 5.56
CA GLY A 267 2.95 -13.03 6.11
C GLY A 267 2.94 -13.27 7.62
N MET A 268 2.04 -12.61 8.34
CA MET A 268 1.89 -12.83 9.78
C MET A 268 1.25 -14.17 10.12
N LYS A 269 0.21 -14.59 9.40
CA LYS A 269 -0.41 -15.92 9.58
C LYS A 269 0.60 -17.06 9.40
N ASP A 270 1.53 -16.88 8.47
CA ASP A 270 2.58 -17.88 8.21
C ASP A 270 3.65 -17.92 9.32
N GLN A 271 3.96 -16.79 9.92
CA GLN A 271 5.09 -16.64 10.84
C GLN A 271 4.69 -16.72 12.32
N ALA A 272 3.58 -16.11 12.72
CA ALA A 272 3.14 -16.08 14.10
C ALA A 272 2.66 -17.49 14.57
N LYS A 273 3.05 -17.87 15.78
CA LYS A 273 2.67 -19.17 16.40
C LYS A 273 1.60 -19.01 17.47
N PHE A 274 0.82 -17.95 17.40
CA PHE A 274 -0.26 -17.58 18.30
C PHE A 274 -1.48 -17.09 17.52
N LYS A 275 -2.61 -16.98 18.16
CA LYS A 275 -3.83 -16.43 17.55
C LYS A 275 -3.69 -14.92 17.36
N ILE A 276 -3.91 -14.47 16.15
CA ILE A 276 -3.87 -13.06 15.78
C ILE A 276 -5.29 -12.48 15.85
N GLY A 277 -5.40 -11.27 16.40
CA GLY A 277 -6.60 -10.46 16.27
C GLY A 277 -6.30 -9.09 15.69
N LEU A 278 -7.33 -8.42 15.18
CA LEU A 278 -7.30 -7.04 14.71
C LEU A 278 -8.24 -6.17 15.52
N THR A 279 -7.84 -4.93 15.69
CA THR A 279 -8.72 -3.86 16.17
C THR A 279 -8.33 -2.54 15.50
N THR A 280 -9.15 -1.51 15.68
CA THR A 280 -8.85 -0.18 15.15
C THR A 280 -7.65 0.44 15.87
N LEU A 281 -7.09 1.51 15.29
CA LEU A 281 -6.25 2.43 16.06
C LEU A 281 -7.03 2.94 17.27
N PRO A 282 -6.36 3.23 18.41
CA PRO A 282 -7.03 3.77 19.57
C PRO A 282 -7.45 5.22 19.30
N ARG A 283 -8.71 5.56 19.57
CA ARG A 283 -9.21 6.93 19.50
C ARG A 283 -8.93 7.69 20.79
N ASP A 284 -8.77 9.00 20.70
CA ASP A 284 -8.77 9.89 21.87
C ASP A 284 -10.22 10.22 22.30
N GLU A 285 -10.54 11.42 22.69
CA GLU A 285 -11.90 11.80 23.18
C GLU A 285 -12.99 11.80 22.08
N GLY A 286 -12.60 11.94 20.80
CA GLY A 286 -13.50 12.00 19.65
C GLY A 286 -13.82 10.64 19.02
N GLU A 287 -14.44 10.69 17.84
CA GLU A 287 -14.55 9.52 16.98
C GLU A 287 -13.18 9.16 16.37
N LEU A 288 -12.99 7.90 16.02
CA LEU A 288 -11.79 7.47 15.30
C LEU A 288 -11.70 8.20 13.95
N SER A 289 -10.52 8.74 13.65
CA SER A 289 -10.16 9.22 12.32
C SER A 289 -9.11 8.26 11.72
N ALA A 290 -9.57 7.11 11.22
CA ALA A 290 -8.66 6.16 10.57
C ALA A 290 -8.10 6.77 9.28
N VAL A 291 -6.84 6.50 8.98
CA VAL A 291 -6.24 6.86 7.69
C VAL A 291 -6.08 5.62 6.84
N THR A 292 -6.24 5.77 5.53
CA THR A 292 -6.09 4.68 4.56
C THR A 292 -4.91 4.94 3.62
N ALA A 293 -4.21 3.88 3.29
CA ALA A 293 -3.28 3.85 2.17
C ALA A 293 -3.72 2.81 1.15
N GLY A 294 -3.05 2.81 0.03
CA GLY A 294 -3.20 1.80 -0.99
C GLY A 294 -2.23 2.09 -2.12
N SER A 295 -2.29 1.25 -3.12
CA SER A 295 -1.34 1.32 -4.21
C SER A 295 -2.03 1.04 -5.53
N GLY A 296 -1.40 1.43 -6.62
CA GLY A 296 -1.95 1.29 -7.96
C GLY A 296 -0.86 1.23 -9.03
N PHE A 297 -1.29 1.19 -10.25
CA PHE A 297 -0.44 1.12 -11.42
C PHE A 297 -0.64 2.36 -12.29
N GLY A 298 0.45 3.06 -12.56
CA GLY A 298 0.49 4.21 -13.46
C GLY A 298 1.29 3.90 -14.73
N ILE A 299 1.14 4.74 -15.73
CA ILE A 299 1.87 4.69 -17.00
C ILE A 299 3.03 5.67 -16.93
N SER A 300 4.25 5.22 -17.19
CA SER A 300 5.41 6.11 -17.24
C SER A 300 5.25 7.16 -18.33
N THR A 301 5.59 8.43 -18.04
CA THR A 301 5.66 9.49 -19.03
C THR A 301 6.64 9.17 -20.17
N THR A 302 7.69 8.38 -19.87
CA THR A 302 8.73 7.99 -20.83
C THR A 302 8.39 6.74 -21.64
N SER A 303 7.28 6.04 -21.31
CA SER A 303 6.83 4.87 -22.09
C SER A 303 6.51 5.25 -23.53
N LYS A 304 6.97 4.44 -24.45
CA LYS A 304 6.62 4.52 -25.88
C LYS A 304 5.39 3.68 -26.22
N ASN A 305 4.92 2.88 -25.27
CA ASN A 305 3.84 1.89 -25.43
C ASN A 305 2.61 2.25 -24.57
N LYS A 306 2.30 3.56 -24.42
CA LYS A 306 1.28 4.06 -23.47
C LYS A 306 -0.09 3.43 -23.66
N ASP A 307 -0.51 3.15 -24.89
CA ASP A 307 -1.82 2.54 -25.17
C ASP A 307 -1.85 1.05 -24.76
N ALA A 308 -0.77 0.33 -24.99
CA ALA A 308 -0.63 -1.04 -24.51
C ALA A 308 -0.52 -1.07 -22.96
N ALA A 309 0.20 -0.15 -22.34
CA ALA A 309 0.28 0.00 -20.90
C ALA A 309 -1.09 0.32 -20.28
N TRP A 310 -1.89 1.17 -20.92
CA TRP A 310 -3.27 1.45 -20.49
C TRP A 310 -4.13 0.18 -20.52
N LYS A 311 -4.10 -0.60 -21.61
CA LYS A 311 -4.80 -1.89 -21.68
C LYS A 311 -4.33 -2.84 -20.57
N ALA A 312 -3.02 -2.89 -20.32
CA ALA A 312 -2.46 -3.73 -19.27
C ALA A 312 -2.95 -3.33 -17.87
N ILE A 313 -2.91 -2.05 -17.49
CA ILE A 313 -3.34 -1.63 -16.14
C ILE A 313 -4.84 -1.81 -15.93
N GLN A 314 -5.67 -1.75 -16.98
CA GLN A 314 -7.08 -2.12 -16.90
C GLN A 314 -7.27 -3.61 -16.55
N VAL A 315 -6.42 -4.50 -17.10
CA VAL A 315 -6.44 -5.93 -16.74
C VAL A 315 -5.94 -6.14 -15.32
N LEU A 316 -4.80 -5.54 -14.97
CA LEU A 316 -4.19 -5.65 -13.64
C LEU A 316 -5.11 -5.16 -12.52
N THR A 317 -6.06 -4.27 -12.83
CA THR A 317 -7.05 -3.73 -11.89
C THR A 317 -8.48 -4.19 -12.19
N SER A 318 -8.65 -5.22 -13.00
CA SER A 318 -9.97 -5.83 -13.28
C SER A 318 -10.53 -6.52 -12.03
N SER A 319 -11.84 -6.75 -12.00
CA SER A 319 -12.45 -7.52 -10.91
C SER A 319 -11.86 -8.91 -10.77
N GLU A 320 -11.50 -9.56 -11.89
CA GLU A 320 -10.88 -10.89 -11.90
C GLU A 320 -9.49 -10.84 -11.24
N ALA A 321 -8.62 -9.92 -11.67
CA ALA A 321 -7.27 -9.77 -11.11
C ALA A 321 -7.31 -9.41 -9.62
N LEU A 322 -8.18 -8.48 -9.23
CA LEU A 322 -8.28 -8.07 -7.82
C LEU A 322 -8.93 -9.13 -6.94
N SER A 323 -9.88 -9.93 -7.47
CA SER A 323 -10.42 -11.08 -6.75
C SER A 323 -9.36 -12.16 -6.57
N TYR A 324 -8.53 -12.41 -7.57
CA TYR A 324 -7.39 -13.33 -7.44
C TYR A 324 -6.43 -12.88 -6.33
N LEU A 325 -6.00 -11.60 -6.31
CA LEU A 325 -5.15 -11.09 -5.23
C LEU A 325 -5.80 -11.23 -3.85
N ALA A 326 -7.10 -11.00 -3.77
CA ALA A 326 -7.87 -11.17 -2.54
C ALA A 326 -7.91 -12.64 -2.08
N GLU A 327 -8.10 -13.59 -3.01
CA GLU A 327 -8.11 -15.02 -2.73
C GLU A 327 -6.73 -15.55 -2.32
N GLN A 328 -5.65 -14.92 -2.81
CA GLN A 328 -4.31 -15.16 -2.29
C GLN A 328 -4.08 -14.47 -0.93
N GLY A 329 -5.03 -13.66 -0.48
CA GLY A 329 -4.93 -12.86 0.74
C GLY A 329 -3.94 -11.69 0.66
N ARG A 330 -3.43 -11.42 -0.54
CA ARG A 330 -2.36 -10.43 -0.77
C ARG A 330 -2.80 -9.00 -0.52
N ALA A 331 -4.03 -8.66 -0.87
CA ALA A 331 -4.51 -7.29 -0.80
C ALA A 331 -6.02 -7.23 -0.55
N LEU A 332 -6.45 -6.26 0.26
CA LEU A 332 -7.85 -5.84 0.28
C LEU A 332 -8.12 -5.06 -1.01
N PRO A 333 -8.98 -5.56 -1.92
CA PRO A 333 -9.17 -4.95 -3.23
C PRO A 333 -9.63 -3.51 -3.17
N ALA A 334 -9.07 -2.67 -4.02
CA ALA A 334 -9.58 -1.32 -4.25
C ALA A 334 -10.98 -1.32 -4.89
N ARG A 335 -11.33 -2.35 -5.69
CA ARG A 335 -12.70 -2.56 -6.18
C ARG A 335 -13.60 -3.11 -5.09
N THR A 336 -14.66 -2.38 -4.77
CA THR A 336 -15.58 -2.73 -3.68
C THR A 336 -16.25 -4.09 -3.88
N ALA A 337 -16.63 -4.44 -5.11
CA ALA A 337 -17.24 -5.73 -5.44
C ALA A 337 -16.33 -6.95 -5.21
N SER A 338 -15.00 -6.77 -5.24
CA SER A 338 -14.02 -7.85 -5.05
C SER A 338 -13.59 -8.03 -3.58
N GLN A 339 -13.95 -7.13 -2.67
CA GLN A 339 -13.52 -7.15 -1.26
C GLN A 339 -14.00 -8.39 -0.50
N SER A 340 -15.18 -8.91 -0.83
CA SER A 340 -15.75 -10.09 -0.14
C SER A 340 -14.86 -11.33 -0.22
N ALA A 341 -14.04 -11.47 -1.26
CA ALA A 341 -13.09 -12.58 -1.40
C ALA A 341 -11.99 -12.49 -0.35
N TRP A 342 -11.47 -11.28 -0.08
CA TRP A 342 -10.45 -11.05 0.92
C TRP A 342 -10.94 -11.39 2.34
N TYR A 343 -12.16 -10.97 2.71
CA TYR A 343 -12.73 -11.28 4.02
C TYR A 343 -12.84 -12.79 4.26
N LYS A 344 -13.18 -13.55 3.23
CA LYS A 344 -13.31 -15.02 3.33
C LYS A 344 -11.99 -15.75 3.53
N VAL A 345 -10.87 -15.18 3.10
CA VAL A 345 -9.55 -15.82 3.11
C VAL A 345 -8.63 -15.16 4.11
N ALA A 346 -8.35 -13.88 3.95
CA ALA A 346 -7.35 -13.19 4.76
C ALA A 346 -7.84 -12.92 6.17
N ALA A 347 -9.06 -12.42 6.33
CA ALA A 347 -9.65 -12.15 7.63
C ALA A 347 -10.20 -13.41 8.34
N LYS A 348 -10.27 -14.54 7.63
CA LYS A 348 -10.65 -15.82 8.23
C LYS A 348 -9.64 -16.21 9.31
N ASP A 349 -10.15 -16.69 10.44
CA ASP A 349 -9.35 -17.09 11.60
C ASP A 349 -8.57 -15.93 12.27
N ILE A 350 -8.89 -14.68 11.92
CA ILE A 350 -8.39 -13.47 12.60
C ILE A 350 -9.52 -12.93 13.48
N THR A 351 -9.30 -12.86 14.77
CA THR A 351 -10.30 -12.33 15.71
C THR A 351 -10.58 -10.87 15.42
N ASN A 352 -11.86 -10.52 15.23
CA ASN A 352 -12.35 -9.19 14.82
C ASN A 352 -11.82 -8.69 13.47
N GLY A 353 -11.21 -9.56 12.63
CA GLY A 353 -10.50 -9.13 11.43
C GLY A 353 -11.36 -8.32 10.46
N GLY A 354 -12.54 -8.79 10.09
CA GLY A 354 -13.47 -8.08 9.23
C GLY A 354 -14.04 -6.83 9.89
N GLU A 355 -14.50 -6.95 11.15
CA GLU A 355 -15.12 -5.85 11.90
C GLU A 355 -14.17 -4.66 12.10
N ALA A 356 -12.89 -4.92 12.39
CA ALA A 356 -11.90 -3.86 12.56
C ALA A 356 -11.63 -3.10 11.25
N ILE A 357 -11.56 -3.82 10.12
CA ILE A 357 -11.37 -3.20 8.80
C ILE A 357 -12.59 -2.39 8.40
N ASP A 358 -13.80 -2.96 8.51
CA ASP A 358 -15.04 -2.27 8.15
C ASP A 358 -15.24 -1.01 8.98
N TYR A 359 -15.02 -1.09 10.30
CA TYR A 359 -15.09 0.05 11.18
C TYR A 359 -14.09 1.13 10.81
N SER A 360 -12.84 0.77 10.56
CA SER A 360 -11.80 1.71 10.14
C SER A 360 -12.12 2.38 8.80
N LEU A 361 -12.60 1.63 7.80
CA LEU A 361 -12.99 2.19 6.50
C LEU A 361 -14.17 3.15 6.62
N ALA A 362 -15.17 2.83 7.46
CA ALA A 362 -16.32 3.68 7.69
C ALA A 362 -15.98 5.01 8.38
N HIS A 363 -14.89 5.05 9.15
CA HIS A 363 -14.40 6.23 9.87
C HIS A 363 -13.08 6.78 9.27
N SER A 364 -12.79 6.45 8.01
CA SER A 364 -11.56 6.88 7.38
C SER A 364 -11.60 8.34 6.95
N VAL A 365 -10.48 9.02 7.16
CA VAL A 365 -10.21 10.37 6.68
C VAL A 365 -9.08 10.33 5.65
N PRO A 366 -8.98 11.32 4.74
CA PRO A 366 -7.83 11.42 3.86
C PRO A 366 -6.53 11.49 4.66
N TYR A 367 -5.57 10.67 4.27
CA TYR A 367 -4.22 10.78 4.83
C TYR A 367 -3.55 12.03 4.26
N VAL A 368 -3.40 13.03 5.11
CA VAL A 368 -2.83 14.32 4.70
C VAL A 368 -1.31 14.23 4.75
N ILE A 369 -0.68 14.53 3.63
CA ILE A 369 0.78 14.54 3.47
C ILE A 369 1.22 15.77 2.68
N THR A 370 2.50 16.13 2.81
CA THR A 370 3.11 17.22 2.04
C THR A 370 3.89 16.66 0.84
N ASN A 371 4.23 17.53 -0.12
CA ASN A 371 4.97 17.11 -1.32
C ASN A 371 6.37 16.55 -1.01
N ASN A 372 6.94 16.85 0.16
CA ASN A 372 8.23 16.34 0.62
C ASN A 372 8.10 15.23 1.68
N TRP A 373 6.95 14.56 1.77
CA TRP A 373 6.63 13.63 2.86
C TRP A 373 7.65 12.50 3.03
N ALA A 374 8.22 11.98 1.94
CA ALA A 374 9.26 10.95 2.03
C ALA A 374 10.52 11.45 2.78
N ALA A 375 10.88 12.71 2.60
CA ALA A 375 11.97 13.33 3.36
C ALA A 375 11.58 13.49 4.84
N VAL A 376 10.34 13.90 5.12
CA VAL A 376 9.81 14.00 6.49
C VAL A 376 9.84 12.65 7.23
N GLU A 377 9.42 11.55 6.58
CA GLU A 377 9.51 10.20 7.16
C GLU A 377 10.96 9.80 7.47
N ASN A 378 11.90 10.13 6.59
CA ASN A 378 13.33 9.89 6.85
C ASN A 378 13.83 10.70 8.05
N LEU A 379 13.38 11.94 8.23
CA LEU A 379 13.70 12.75 9.40
C LEU A 379 13.06 12.16 10.67
N PHE A 380 11.84 11.66 10.63
CA PHE A 380 11.27 10.93 11.78
C PHE A 380 12.14 9.73 12.15
N ASN A 381 12.56 8.92 11.20
CA ASN A 381 13.43 7.76 11.45
C ASN A 381 14.80 8.14 12.03
N GLN A 382 15.29 9.33 11.74
CA GLN A 382 16.56 9.83 12.23
C GLN A 382 16.46 10.49 13.62
N TYR A 383 15.42 11.27 13.88
CA TYR A 383 15.31 12.14 15.04
C TYR A 383 14.45 11.59 16.19
N PHE A 384 13.49 10.69 15.94
CA PHE A 384 12.71 10.08 17.01
C PHE A 384 13.45 9.09 17.90
N PRO A 385 14.41 8.26 17.42
CA PRO A 385 15.07 7.28 18.28
C PRO A 385 15.70 7.85 19.55
N PRO A 386 16.41 8.99 19.55
CA PRO A 386 16.88 9.63 20.79
C PRO A 386 15.73 10.05 21.72
N ALA A 387 14.61 10.55 21.19
CA ALA A 387 13.46 10.91 21.99
C ALA A 387 12.76 9.69 22.59
N PHE A 388 12.63 8.59 21.86
CA PHE A 388 12.15 7.31 22.38
C PHE A 388 13.04 6.76 23.51
N ALA A 389 14.35 6.99 23.44
CA ALA A 389 15.28 6.66 24.52
C ALA A 389 15.19 7.61 25.73
N GLY A 390 14.45 8.71 25.63
CA GLY A 390 14.33 9.73 26.66
C GLY A 390 15.53 10.69 26.74
N SER A 391 16.40 10.71 25.73
CA SER A 391 17.60 11.55 25.66
C SER A 391 17.39 12.86 24.86
N ALA A 392 16.26 13.01 24.19
CA ALA A 392 15.88 14.22 23.47
C ALA A 392 14.46 14.66 23.87
N ASP A 393 14.25 15.95 23.94
CA ASP A 393 12.95 16.55 24.22
C ASP A 393 12.01 16.44 23.01
N PRO A 394 10.74 16.01 23.18
CA PRO A 394 9.80 15.84 22.07
C PRO A 394 9.58 17.12 21.24
N LYS A 395 9.44 18.28 21.90
CA LYS A 395 9.20 19.56 21.22
C LYS A 395 10.43 19.96 20.41
N GLN A 396 11.64 19.89 21.00
CA GLN A 396 12.90 20.19 20.29
C GLN A 396 13.12 19.23 19.11
N THR A 397 12.72 17.97 19.27
CA THR A 397 12.76 16.96 18.18
C THR A 397 11.87 17.42 17.01
N MET A 398 10.64 17.85 17.29
CA MET A 398 9.70 18.32 16.26
C MET A 398 10.16 19.62 15.60
N GLU A 399 10.72 20.57 16.37
CA GLU A 399 11.30 21.81 15.86
C GLU A 399 12.48 21.53 14.90
N SER A 400 13.35 20.58 15.26
CA SER A 400 14.48 20.18 14.41
C SER A 400 14.01 19.54 13.09
N ILE A 401 13.04 18.65 13.15
CA ILE A 401 12.47 18.01 11.95
C ILE A 401 11.78 19.06 11.06
N GLN A 402 10.99 19.98 11.66
CA GLN A 402 10.34 21.07 10.92
C GLN A 402 11.35 21.93 10.16
N SER A 403 12.43 22.34 10.81
CA SER A 403 13.48 23.19 10.21
C SER A 403 14.14 22.50 9.01
N LEU A 404 14.54 21.23 9.18
CA LEU A 404 15.20 20.45 8.13
C LEU A 404 14.28 20.06 6.97
N ALA A 405 12.99 19.90 7.23
CA ALA A 405 12.02 19.60 6.19
C ALA A 405 11.66 20.80 5.29
N GLN A 406 12.04 22.02 5.71
CA GLN A 406 11.82 23.25 4.96
C GLN A 406 13.03 23.66 4.09
N GLU A 407 14.19 23.06 4.32
CA GLU A 407 15.40 23.23 3.49
C GLU A 407 15.34 22.36 2.22
#